data_496a4f0745fcd355d14047b69fdbbd3a
#
_entry.id   496a4f0745fcd355d14047b69fdbbd3a
#
_cell.length_a   1.000
_cell.length_b   1.000
_cell.length_c   1.000
_cell.angle_alpha   90.00
_cell.angle_beta   90.00
_cell.angle_gamma   90.00
#
_symmetry.space_group_name_H-M   'P 1'
#
loop_
_entity.id
_entity.type
_entity.pdbx_description
1 polymer ?
#
loop_
_entity_poly.entity_id
_entity_poly.type
_entity_poly.pdbx_seq_one_letter_code
_entity_poly.pdbx_strand_id
1 'polypeptide(L)'
;MGFNPSYFKGVDNPVEMVSWNDCQKFIATCNKELQKEFAGEVRLPTEAEWEYAARGGTTTPFYTKKAPGADDVNFYGHYPYQIEQNYFNDEVLETRPGVYRGNTLPVGKFKPNPFGLYDIYGNVGEWCFDFYGDYGVSAGSTSVTVDPAGKPSGTRRVHRGGGWNDFGKNLRSAYRGAMQQSSKSYNVGLRLAMNAGAGVKGTFVTQEAAGFKGEKTQAAANSKGASRALIVFYSWSGNTRGVAREIKKQTGFDMVELELVKPYSDDYNTVLKQAQNDQHKQARPALKKKPDAKKWADYETIIIGYPNWWASIPMPIATLLESYDFAGKRILPFCSHGG
;
A
#
# COMPACT_ATOMS: atom_id res chain seq x y z
N MET A 1 22.34 -11.57 -10.05
CA MET A 1 22.13 -12.40 -11.23
C MET A 1 23.00 -11.81 -12.34
N GLY A 2 23.78 -12.60 -13.06
CA GLY A 2 24.67 -12.07 -14.13
C GLY A 2 23.99 -11.92 -15.49
N PHE A 3 22.68 -12.12 -15.61
CA PHE A 3 21.94 -12.06 -16.86
C PHE A 3 20.48 -11.65 -16.61
N ASN A 4 19.84 -11.08 -17.64
CA ASN A 4 18.41 -10.79 -17.61
C ASN A 4 17.60 -12.08 -17.83
N PRO A 5 16.78 -12.56 -16.85
CA PRO A 5 16.02 -13.80 -16.98
C PRO A 5 14.77 -13.67 -17.87
N SER A 6 14.29 -12.44 -18.15
CA SER A 6 13.03 -12.18 -18.83
C SER A 6 12.92 -12.88 -20.17
N TYR A 7 11.73 -13.34 -20.52
CA TYR A 7 11.41 -13.83 -21.86
C TYR A 7 11.36 -12.68 -22.86
N PHE A 8 10.63 -11.61 -22.51
CA PHE A 8 10.57 -10.40 -23.33
C PHE A 8 11.73 -9.45 -22.98
N LYS A 9 12.70 -9.35 -23.89
CA LYS A 9 13.89 -8.53 -23.69
C LYS A 9 13.60 -7.07 -24.03
N GLY A 10 13.99 -6.18 -23.17
CA GLY A 10 13.92 -4.73 -23.35
C GLY A 10 14.56 -4.03 -22.17
N VAL A 11 15.24 -2.91 -22.40
CA VAL A 11 15.93 -2.15 -21.34
C VAL A 11 14.90 -1.60 -20.34
N ASP A 12 13.77 -1.14 -20.87
CA ASP A 12 12.70 -0.51 -20.07
C ASP A 12 11.53 -1.47 -19.81
N ASN A 13 11.61 -2.74 -20.22
CA ASN A 13 10.57 -3.71 -19.94
C ASN A 13 10.66 -4.20 -18.49
N PRO A 14 9.52 -4.56 -17.86
CA PRO A 14 9.55 -5.17 -16.54
C PRO A 14 10.31 -6.49 -16.57
N VAL A 15 11.02 -6.79 -15.49
CA VAL A 15 11.61 -8.12 -15.31
C VAL A 15 10.50 -9.13 -15.02
N GLU A 16 10.48 -10.23 -15.79
CA GLU A 16 9.60 -11.38 -15.58
C GLU A 16 10.41 -12.69 -15.66
N MET A 17 9.79 -13.87 -15.65
CA MET A 17 10.45 -15.17 -15.53
C MET A 17 11.31 -15.29 -14.27
N VAL A 18 10.91 -14.62 -13.23
CA VAL A 18 11.51 -14.70 -11.88
C VAL A 18 10.55 -15.40 -10.93
N SER A 19 11.08 -16.34 -10.16
CA SER A 19 10.34 -16.94 -9.04
C SER A 19 10.38 -16.02 -7.82
N TRP A 20 9.48 -16.26 -6.85
CA TRP A 20 9.54 -15.56 -5.57
C TRP A 20 10.91 -15.75 -4.88
N ASN A 21 11.47 -16.96 -4.96
CA ASN A 21 12.80 -17.26 -4.43
C ASN A 21 13.91 -16.45 -5.14
N ASP A 22 13.80 -16.25 -6.45
CA ASP A 22 14.76 -15.42 -7.20
C ASP A 22 14.64 -13.95 -6.78
N CYS A 23 13.41 -13.46 -6.54
CA CYS A 23 13.18 -12.11 -6.01
C CYS A 23 13.86 -11.93 -4.65
N GLN A 24 13.75 -12.89 -3.73
CA GLN A 24 14.40 -12.80 -2.42
C GLN A 24 15.94 -12.76 -2.53
N LYS A 25 16.53 -13.55 -3.42
CA LYS A 25 17.99 -13.50 -3.68
C LYS A 25 18.42 -12.15 -4.25
N PHE A 26 17.65 -11.61 -5.18
CA PHE A 26 17.88 -10.29 -5.76
C PHE A 26 17.81 -9.21 -4.67
N ILE A 27 16.76 -9.23 -3.85
CA ILE A 27 16.53 -8.29 -2.74
C ILE A 27 17.69 -8.34 -1.73
N ALA A 28 18.12 -9.55 -1.35
CA ALA A 28 19.25 -9.70 -0.43
C ALA A 28 20.53 -9.07 -0.99
N THR A 29 20.77 -9.20 -2.30
CA THR A 29 21.91 -8.57 -2.97
C THR A 29 21.77 -7.04 -3.00
N CYS A 30 20.57 -6.53 -3.35
CA CYS A 30 20.30 -5.09 -3.34
C CYS A 30 20.52 -4.50 -1.94
N ASN A 31 19.99 -5.13 -0.90
CA ASN A 31 20.14 -4.63 0.47
C ASN A 31 21.61 -4.60 0.89
N LYS A 32 22.41 -5.61 0.53
CA LYS A 32 23.84 -5.64 0.82
C LYS A 32 24.58 -4.46 0.19
N GLU A 33 24.19 -4.04 -1.01
CA GLU A 33 24.79 -2.88 -1.66
C GLU A 33 24.24 -1.56 -1.11
N LEU A 34 22.92 -1.47 -0.91
CA LEU A 34 22.27 -0.27 -0.39
C LEU A 34 22.70 0.08 1.04
N GLN A 35 22.98 -0.89 1.88
CA GLN A 35 23.45 -0.66 3.26
C GLN A 35 24.76 0.13 3.34
N LYS A 36 25.51 0.22 2.24
CA LYS A 36 26.74 1.03 2.17
C LYS A 36 26.45 2.54 2.10
N GLU A 37 25.28 2.91 1.60
CA GLU A 37 24.93 4.30 1.29
C GLU A 37 23.61 4.75 1.89
N PHE A 38 22.77 3.81 2.33
CA PHE A 38 21.41 4.08 2.73
C PHE A 38 20.96 3.20 3.91
N ALA A 39 20.31 3.82 4.90
CA ALA A 39 19.81 3.13 6.10
C ALA A 39 18.48 2.38 5.92
N GLY A 40 17.94 2.31 4.70
CA GLY A 40 16.70 1.63 4.37
C GLY A 40 16.92 0.20 3.88
N GLU A 41 15.84 -0.56 3.85
CA GLU A 41 15.83 -1.94 3.36
C GLU A 41 14.71 -2.13 2.33
N VAL A 42 15.06 -2.68 1.17
CA VAL A 42 14.10 -3.04 0.13
C VAL A 42 13.56 -4.45 0.38
N ARG A 43 12.29 -4.67 0.01
CA ARG A 43 11.60 -5.95 0.15
C ARG A 43 10.48 -6.07 -0.89
N LEU A 44 9.83 -7.21 -0.96
CA LEU A 44 8.53 -7.29 -1.61
C LEU A 44 7.47 -6.59 -0.75
N PRO A 45 6.46 -5.96 -1.35
CA PRO A 45 5.31 -5.48 -0.60
C PRO A 45 4.56 -6.66 0.03
N THR A 46 3.92 -6.44 1.16
CA THR A 46 2.85 -7.35 1.60
C THR A 46 1.67 -7.23 0.63
N GLU A 47 0.82 -8.23 0.61
CA GLU A 47 -0.40 -8.20 -0.22
C GLU A 47 -1.28 -7.00 0.12
N ALA A 48 -1.41 -6.68 1.41
CA ALA A 48 -2.19 -5.54 1.87
C ALA A 48 -1.59 -4.20 1.46
N GLU A 49 -0.28 -4.03 1.54
CA GLU A 49 0.43 -2.84 1.04
C GLU A 49 0.26 -2.68 -0.46
N TRP A 50 0.37 -3.78 -1.21
CA TRP A 50 0.18 -3.78 -2.65
C TRP A 50 -1.24 -3.33 -3.00
N GLU A 51 -2.27 -3.92 -2.37
CA GLU A 51 -3.67 -3.57 -2.64
C GLU A 51 -3.99 -2.12 -2.25
N TYR A 52 -3.49 -1.67 -1.09
CA TYR A 52 -3.62 -0.28 -0.68
C TYR A 52 -3.02 0.68 -1.71
N ALA A 53 -1.81 0.39 -2.15
CA ALA A 53 -1.10 1.19 -3.16
C ALA A 53 -1.81 1.15 -4.52
N ALA A 54 -2.32 -0.01 -4.95
CA ALA A 54 -3.04 -0.18 -6.20
C ALA A 54 -4.36 0.59 -6.23
N ARG A 55 -5.09 0.58 -5.12
CA ARG A 55 -6.35 1.32 -5.00
C ARG A 55 -6.18 2.82 -5.11
N GLY A 56 -5.04 3.36 -4.73
CA GLY A 56 -4.79 4.80 -4.82
C GLY A 56 -5.85 5.64 -4.11
N GLY A 57 -6.39 5.14 -2.98
CA GLY A 57 -7.45 5.79 -2.20
C GLY A 57 -8.87 5.48 -2.66
N THR A 58 -9.09 4.57 -3.63
CA THR A 58 -10.44 4.18 -4.08
C THR A 58 -10.90 2.87 -3.45
N THR A 59 -12.23 2.67 -3.41
CA THR A 59 -12.89 1.42 -2.98
C THR A 59 -13.46 0.62 -4.16
N THR A 60 -13.40 1.19 -5.36
CA THR A 60 -13.87 0.58 -6.61
C THR A 60 -12.97 -0.58 -7.06
N PRO A 61 -13.43 -1.46 -7.96
CA PRO A 61 -12.59 -2.53 -8.51
C PRO A 61 -11.27 -2.06 -9.12
N PHE A 62 -11.27 -0.82 -9.66
CA PHE A 62 -10.10 -0.15 -10.24
C PHE A 62 -9.99 1.27 -9.69
N TYR A 63 -8.79 1.86 -9.68
CA TYR A 63 -8.60 3.27 -9.31
C TYR A 63 -9.18 4.24 -10.36
N THR A 64 -9.46 3.76 -11.55
CA THR A 64 -10.15 4.51 -12.60
C THR A 64 -11.67 4.49 -12.37
N LYS A 65 -12.38 5.55 -12.80
CA LYS A 65 -13.84 5.61 -12.66
C LYS A 65 -14.58 4.56 -13.51
N LYS A 66 -13.94 4.08 -14.58
CA LYS A 66 -14.40 3.01 -15.46
C LYS A 66 -13.38 1.87 -15.43
N ALA A 67 -13.81 0.68 -15.81
CA ALA A 67 -12.89 -0.41 -16.07
C ALA A 67 -11.85 0.02 -17.12
N PRO A 68 -10.56 -0.23 -16.91
CA PRO A 68 -9.51 0.17 -17.84
C PRO A 68 -9.64 -0.57 -19.17
N GLY A 69 -9.40 0.16 -20.25
CA GLY A 69 -9.30 -0.40 -21.60
C GLY A 69 -7.83 -0.68 -21.98
N ALA A 70 -7.63 -1.18 -23.19
CA ALA A 70 -6.29 -1.45 -23.70
C ALA A 70 -5.43 -0.18 -23.91
N ASP A 71 -6.06 1.00 -23.96
CA ASP A 71 -5.37 2.29 -24.00
C ASP A 71 -4.90 2.79 -22.64
N ASP A 72 -5.41 2.17 -21.57
CA ASP A 72 -5.06 2.52 -20.19
C ASP A 72 -4.09 1.52 -19.55
N VAL A 73 -4.10 0.26 -20.02
CA VAL A 73 -3.40 -0.86 -19.39
C VAL A 73 -2.97 -1.89 -20.44
N ASN A 74 -1.86 -2.57 -20.22
CA ASN A 74 -1.42 -3.69 -21.05
C ASN A 74 -1.97 -5.01 -20.50
N PHE A 75 -2.99 -5.56 -21.16
CA PHE A 75 -3.63 -6.82 -20.78
C PHE A 75 -4.23 -7.51 -22.03
N TYR A 76 -4.93 -8.62 -21.85
CA TYR A 76 -5.64 -9.26 -22.95
C TYR A 76 -6.91 -8.45 -23.30
N GLY A 77 -6.74 -7.35 -24.04
CA GLY A 77 -7.75 -6.34 -24.27
C GLY A 77 -9.01 -6.81 -24.98
N HIS A 78 -9.01 -7.97 -25.63
CA HIS A 78 -10.23 -8.59 -26.20
C HIS A 78 -11.20 -9.08 -25.11
N TYR A 79 -10.76 -9.18 -23.84
CA TYR A 79 -11.57 -9.59 -22.69
C TYR A 79 -11.55 -8.52 -21.60
N PRO A 80 -12.15 -7.36 -21.83
CA PRO A 80 -12.25 -6.32 -20.81
C PRO A 80 -13.17 -6.79 -19.67
N TYR A 81 -13.07 -6.09 -18.54
CA TYR A 81 -13.88 -6.38 -17.36
C TYR A 81 -15.38 -6.39 -17.69
N GLN A 82 -16.10 -7.39 -17.18
CA GLN A 82 -17.54 -7.67 -17.37
C GLN A 82 -17.93 -8.33 -18.70
N ILE A 83 -17.01 -8.62 -19.60
CA ILE A 83 -17.32 -9.33 -20.87
C ILE A 83 -16.96 -10.82 -20.80
N GLU A 84 -16.27 -11.25 -19.75
CA GLU A 84 -15.74 -12.62 -19.62
C GLU A 84 -16.81 -13.73 -19.60
N GLN A 85 -18.08 -13.37 -19.36
CA GLN A 85 -19.19 -14.33 -19.31
C GLN A 85 -19.43 -15.07 -20.63
N ASN A 86 -19.01 -14.48 -21.74
CA ASN A 86 -19.20 -15.03 -23.08
C ASN A 86 -17.95 -15.72 -23.66
N TYR A 87 -16.95 -15.96 -22.83
CA TYR A 87 -15.64 -16.48 -23.24
C TYR A 87 -15.72 -17.76 -24.09
N PHE A 88 -16.64 -18.68 -23.78
CA PHE A 88 -16.74 -19.98 -24.44
C PHE A 88 -17.64 -19.97 -25.69
N ASN A 89 -18.32 -18.86 -25.97
CA ASN A 89 -19.26 -18.74 -27.08
C ASN A 89 -18.73 -17.93 -28.26
N ASP A 90 -17.44 -17.53 -28.21
CA ASP A 90 -16.90 -16.63 -29.22
C ASP A 90 -16.12 -17.37 -30.30
N GLU A 91 -16.75 -17.54 -31.42
CA GLU A 91 -16.13 -18.11 -32.62
C GLU A 91 -15.07 -17.20 -33.27
N VAL A 92 -15.00 -15.90 -32.90
CA VAL A 92 -14.11 -14.94 -33.56
C VAL A 92 -13.50 -13.95 -32.56
N LEU A 93 -12.45 -14.36 -31.87
CA LEU A 93 -11.66 -13.51 -30.94
C LEU A 93 -11.09 -12.27 -31.62
N GLU A 94 -10.71 -12.39 -32.90
CA GLU A 94 -10.03 -11.34 -33.67
C GLU A 94 -10.92 -10.12 -34.01
N THR A 95 -12.23 -10.27 -33.92
CA THR A 95 -13.20 -9.19 -34.22
C THR A 95 -13.67 -8.41 -33.01
N ARG A 96 -13.26 -8.81 -31.80
CA ARG A 96 -13.62 -8.07 -30.58
C ARG A 96 -12.88 -6.75 -30.50
N PRO A 97 -13.59 -5.67 -30.10
CA PRO A 97 -12.92 -4.42 -29.86
C PRO A 97 -11.93 -4.57 -28.70
N GLY A 98 -10.74 -4.06 -28.91
CA GLY A 98 -9.66 -4.14 -27.93
C GLY A 98 -8.33 -4.45 -28.58
N VAL A 99 -7.25 -4.37 -27.82
CA VAL A 99 -5.89 -4.64 -28.30
C VAL A 99 -5.27 -5.72 -27.40
N TYR A 100 -4.80 -6.78 -28.03
CA TYR A 100 -3.93 -7.76 -27.40
C TYR A 100 -2.53 -7.64 -27.98
N ARG A 101 -1.57 -7.22 -27.17
CA ARG A 101 -0.22 -6.93 -27.63
C ARG A 101 0.71 -8.16 -27.63
N GLY A 102 0.34 -9.20 -26.89
CA GLY A 102 1.07 -10.46 -26.86
C GLY A 102 2.43 -10.42 -26.17
N ASN A 103 2.78 -9.30 -25.53
CA ASN A 103 4.07 -9.12 -24.87
C ASN A 103 4.01 -8.08 -23.76
N THR A 104 5.08 -7.98 -22.95
CA THR A 104 5.29 -6.86 -22.03
C THR A 104 5.61 -5.58 -22.79
N LEU A 105 5.28 -4.45 -22.20
CA LEU A 105 5.63 -3.11 -22.70
C LEU A 105 6.67 -2.46 -21.80
N PRO A 106 7.41 -1.47 -22.30
CA PRO A 106 8.20 -0.58 -21.46
C PRO A 106 7.36 0.01 -20.34
N VAL A 107 7.92 0.05 -19.12
CA VAL A 107 7.25 0.59 -17.95
C VAL A 107 6.94 2.08 -18.09
N GLY A 108 5.87 2.54 -17.43
CA GLY A 108 5.50 3.95 -17.43
C GLY A 108 4.81 4.44 -18.69
N LYS A 109 4.36 3.56 -19.59
CA LYS A 109 3.66 3.95 -20.82
C LYS A 109 2.26 4.52 -20.58
N PHE A 110 1.59 4.08 -19.54
CA PHE A 110 0.25 4.51 -19.21
C PHE A 110 0.24 5.51 -18.05
N LYS A 111 -0.90 6.14 -17.82
CA LYS A 111 -1.04 7.10 -16.72
C LYS A 111 -0.88 6.40 -15.37
N PRO A 112 -0.21 7.02 -14.40
CA PRO A 112 -0.08 6.47 -13.07
C PRO A 112 -1.42 6.50 -12.32
N ASN A 113 -1.51 5.70 -11.26
CA ASN A 113 -2.62 5.80 -10.32
C ASN A 113 -2.52 7.09 -9.46
N PRO A 114 -3.52 7.41 -8.62
CA PRO A 114 -3.50 8.61 -7.78
C PRO A 114 -2.31 8.72 -6.81
N PHE A 115 -1.62 7.60 -6.52
CA PHE A 115 -0.41 7.59 -5.70
C PHE A 115 0.89 7.70 -6.54
N GLY A 116 0.77 7.94 -7.85
CA GLY A 116 1.92 8.07 -8.74
C GLY A 116 2.53 6.75 -9.19
N LEU A 117 1.88 5.62 -8.96
CA LEU A 117 2.38 4.30 -9.35
C LEU A 117 1.94 3.96 -10.77
N TYR A 118 2.93 3.64 -11.62
CA TYR A 118 2.72 3.19 -12.98
C TYR A 118 2.53 1.67 -13.04
N ASP A 119 1.79 1.21 -14.05
CA ASP A 119 1.61 -0.19 -14.42
C ASP A 119 1.16 -1.10 -13.25
N ILE A 120 0.40 -0.53 -12.30
CA ILE A 120 -0.09 -1.27 -11.13
C ILE A 120 -1.15 -2.30 -11.51
N TYR A 121 -1.76 -2.17 -12.68
CA TYR A 121 -2.60 -3.15 -13.33
C TYR A 121 -2.00 -3.54 -14.67
N GLY A 122 -1.97 -4.84 -14.98
CA GLY A 122 -1.47 -5.38 -16.23
C GLY A 122 0.06 -5.34 -16.35
N ASN A 123 0.54 -5.48 -17.55
CA ASN A 123 1.93 -5.64 -17.95
C ASN A 123 2.52 -6.92 -17.35
N VAL A 124 2.88 -6.95 -16.05
CA VAL A 124 3.21 -8.18 -15.32
C VAL A 124 2.53 -8.20 -13.96
N GLY A 125 2.07 -9.36 -13.52
CA GLY A 125 1.66 -9.57 -12.13
C GLY A 125 2.87 -9.41 -11.23
N GLU A 126 2.66 -8.95 -10.00
CA GLU A 126 3.73 -8.59 -9.08
C GLU A 126 3.72 -9.48 -7.85
N TRP A 127 4.83 -10.15 -7.54
CA TRP A 127 4.99 -10.94 -6.35
C TRP A 127 4.79 -10.12 -5.09
N CYS A 128 3.99 -10.67 -4.15
CA CYS A 128 3.88 -10.17 -2.80
C CYS A 128 4.63 -11.08 -1.82
N PHE A 129 4.90 -10.56 -0.63
CA PHE A 129 5.59 -11.32 0.42
C PHE A 129 4.76 -12.49 0.94
N ASP A 130 3.45 -12.37 0.95
CA ASP A 130 2.49 -13.21 1.65
C ASP A 130 2.35 -14.61 1.05
N PHE A 131 2.12 -15.60 1.91
CA PHE A 131 1.56 -16.87 1.48
C PHE A 131 0.08 -16.73 1.13
N TYR A 132 -0.33 -17.37 0.05
CA TYR A 132 -1.72 -17.39 -0.37
C TYR A 132 -2.57 -18.25 0.58
N GLY A 133 -3.71 -17.73 0.97
CA GLY A 133 -4.73 -18.41 1.77
C GLY A 133 -5.87 -17.48 2.12
N ASP A 134 -6.86 -17.99 2.86
CA ASP A 134 -7.97 -17.17 3.33
C ASP A 134 -7.47 -16.12 4.31
N TYR A 135 -8.11 -14.97 4.35
CA TYR A 135 -7.71 -13.86 5.25
C TYR A 135 -7.96 -14.15 6.73
N GLY A 136 -8.56 -15.31 7.06
CA GLY A 136 -8.81 -15.71 8.44
C GLY A 136 -9.88 -14.90 9.18
N VAL A 137 -10.58 -14.02 8.46
CA VAL A 137 -11.72 -13.26 8.98
C VAL A 137 -13.01 -13.92 8.52
N SER A 138 -13.91 -14.23 9.46
CA SER A 138 -15.25 -14.71 9.13
C SER A 138 -16.06 -13.62 8.45
N ALA A 139 -16.92 -14.00 7.52
CA ALA A 139 -17.88 -13.07 6.92
C ALA A 139 -18.69 -12.36 8.02
N GLY A 140 -18.70 -11.02 7.99
CA GLY A 140 -19.36 -10.21 9.03
C GLY A 140 -18.49 -9.86 10.23
N SER A 141 -17.23 -10.28 10.29
CA SER A 141 -16.29 -9.84 11.32
C SER A 141 -15.98 -8.35 11.15
N THR A 142 -16.11 -7.60 12.24
CA THR A 142 -15.67 -6.18 12.33
C THR A 142 -14.25 -6.04 12.86
N SER A 143 -13.53 -7.16 13.06
CA SER A 143 -12.14 -7.12 13.52
C SER A 143 -11.24 -6.57 12.43
N VAL A 144 -10.49 -5.53 12.77
CA VAL A 144 -9.47 -4.95 11.91
C VAL A 144 -8.14 -5.64 12.22
N THR A 145 -7.51 -6.20 11.20
CA THR A 145 -6.13 -6.69 11.30
C THR A 145 -5.20 -5.54 10.93
N VAL A 146 -4.29 -5.19 11.83
CA VAL A 146 -3.29 -4.15 11.59
C VAL A 146 -2.10 -4.80 10.88
N ASP A 147 -1.64 -4.17 9.78
CA ASP A 147 -0.49 -4.59 8.97
C ASP A 147 -0.46 -6.11 8.67
N PRO A 148 -1.51 -6.64 8.03
CA PRO A 148 -1.58 -8.07 7.79
C PRO A 148 -0.44 -8.51 6.86
N ALA A 149 0.32 -9.50 7.30
CA ALA A 149 1.41 -10.12 6.54
C ALA A 149 1.02 -11.48 5.93
N GLY A 150 -0.28 -11.74 5.81
CA GLY A 150 -0.82 -12.99 5.29
C GLY A 150 -0.67 -14.17 6.23
N LYS A 151 -0.78 -15.38 5.70
CA LYS A 151 -0.56 -16.61 6.47
C LYS A 151 0.91 -16.79 6.82
N PRO A 152 1.24 -17.35 7.98
CA PRO A 152 2.63 -17.57 8.40
C PRO A 152 3.32 -18.67 7.57
N SER A 153 2.55 -19.54 6.92
CA SER A 153 3.05 -20.63 6.08
C SER A 153 2.10 -21.00 4.97
N GLY A 154 2.61 -21.63 3.92
CA GLY A 154 1.83 -22.08 2.78
C GLY A 154 2.72 -22.65 1.70
N THR A 155 2.11 -23.14 0.63
CA THR A 155 2.81 -23.71 -0.54
C THR A 155 2.90 -22.74 -1.71
N ARG A 156 2.04 -21.72 -1.73
CA ARG A 156 1.96 -20.72 -2.80
C ARG A 156 2.12 -19.31 -2.25
N ARG A 157 2.75 -18.47 -3.03
CA ARG A 157 2.89 -17.03 -2.75
C ARG A 157 1.89 -16.23 -3.58
N VAL A 158 1.44 -15.11 -3.04
CA VAL A 158 0.53 -14.19 -3.71
C VAL A 158 1.25 -13.42 -4.81
N HIS A 159 0.57 -13.21 -5.94
CA HIS A 159 0.90 -12.15 -6.89
C HIS A 159 -0.36 -11.36 -7.24
N ARG A 160 -0.21 -10.12 -7.61
CA ARG A 160 -1.29 -9.15 -7.78
C ARG A 160 -1.14 -8.40 -9.10
N GLY A 161 -2.18 -7.69 -9.54
CA GLY A 161 -2.16 -6.77 -10.67
C GLY A 161 -2.53 -7.38 -12.02
N GLY A 162 -2.34 -8.68 -12.19
CA GLY A 162 -2.46 -9.34 -13.49
C GLY A 162 -1.35 -8.95 -14.49
N GLY A 163 -1.23 -9.66 -15.57
CA GLY A 163 -0.21 -9.44 -16.60
C GLY A 163 -0.79 -9.15 -17.98
N TRP A 164 0.08 -8.98 -18.97
CA TRP A 164 -0.23 -8.64 -20.35
C TRP A 164 -1.20 -9.63 -21.05
N ASN A 165 -1.29 -10.85 -20.58
CA ASN A 165 -2.16 -11.92 -21.11
C ASN A 165 -3.32 -12.28 -20.18
N ASP A 166 -3.54 -11.52 -19.12
CA ASP A 166 -4.66 -11.72 -18.21
C ASP A 166 -5.92 -10.98 -18.68
N PHE A 167 -7.09 -11.48 -18.26
CA PHE A 167 -8.38 -10.87 -18.55
C PHE A 167 -8.66 -9.68 -17.63
N GLY A 168 -9.54 -8.79 -18.04
CA GLY A 168 -9.91 -7.60 -17.28
C GLY A 168 -10.31 -7.87 -15.83
N LYS A 169 -10.97 -8.99 -15.54
CA LYS A 169 -11.32 -9.38 -14.16
C LYS A 169 -10.11 -9.63 -13.26
N ASN A 170 -8.99 -10.06 -13.84
CA ASN A 170 -7.76 -10.38 -13.13
C ASN A 170 -6.93 -9.11 -12.78
N LEU A 171 -7.29 -7.98 -13.36
CA LEU A 171 -6.63 -6.70 -13.10
C LEU A 171 -7.21 -5.95 -11.89
N ARG A 172 -8.36 -6.37 -11.35
CA ARG A 172 -8.98 -5.69 -10.20
C ARG A 172 -8.02 -5.58 -9.03
N SER A 173 -8.08 -4.46 -8.30
CA SER A 173 -7.30 -4.27 -7.07
C SER A 173 -7.42 -5.45 -6.11
N ALA A 174 -8.62 -6.03 -6.00
CA ALA A 174 -8.89 -7.15 -5.08
C ALA A 174 -8.58 -8.54 -5.67
N TYR A 175 -8.20 -8.64 -6.96
CA TYR A 175 -7.88 -9.95 -7.54
C TYR A 175 -6.58 -10.49 -6.96
N ARG A 176 -6.58 -11.78 -6.65
CA ARG A 176 -5.47 -12.50 -6.04
C ARG A 176 -5.04 -13.64 -6.93
N GLY A 177 -3.84 -13.56 -7.46
CA GLY A 177 -3.17 -14.68 -8.09
C GLY A 177 -2.28 -15.43 -7.09
N ALA A 178 -1.94 -16.68 -7.38
CA ALA A 178 -1.05 -17.44 -6.53
C ALA A 178 -0.29 -18.52 -7.30
N MET A 179 1.00 -18.61 -7.08
CA MET A 179 1.88 -19.64 -7.65
C MET A 179 2.82 -20.19 -6.58
N GLN A 180 3.39 -21.37 -6.83
CA GLN A 180 4.46 -21.91 -5.99
C GLN A 180 5.65 -20.93 -5.98
N GLN A 181 6.32 -20.82 -4.84
CA GLN A 181 7.42 -19.86 -4.66
C GLN A 181 8.64 -20.12 -5.58
N SER A 182 8.75 -21.30 -6.15
CA SER A 182 9.77 -21.67 -7.15
C SER A 182 9.32 -21.51 -8.60
N SER A 183 8.03 -21.28 -8.83
CA SER A 183 7.48 -21.14 -10.19
C SER A 183 7.89 -19.82 -10.83
N LYS A 184 8.03 -19.85 -12.16
CA LYS A 184 8.34 -18.70 -12.99
C LYS A 184 7.26 -18.54 -14.05
N SER A 185 6.96 -17.33 -14.43
CA SER A 185 6.02 -17.02 -15.49
C SER A 185 6.43 -15.78 -16.27
N TYR A 186 6.16 -15.79 -17.57
CA TYR A 186 6.44 -14.68 -18.48
C TYR A 186 5.46 -13.48 -18.30
N ASN A 187 4.52 -13.60 -17.38
CA ASN A 187 3.58 -12.55 -17.01
C ASN A 187 3.62 -12.19 -15.51
N VAL A 188 4.64 -12.66 -14.78
CA VAL A 188 4.82 -12.33 -13.36
C VAL A 188 6.25 -11.87 -13.10
N GLY A 189 6.36 -10.71 -12.50
CA GLY A 189 7.60 -10.05 -12.10
C GLY A 189 7.53 -9.58 -10.64
N LEU A 190 8.12 -8.44 -10.35
CA LEU A 190 8.16 -7.88 -9.00
C LEU A 190 8.10 -6.36 -9.00
N ARG A 191 7.57 -5.82 -7.93
CA ARG A 191 7.72 -4.43 -7.50
C ARG A 191 8.37 -4.41 -6.13
N LEU A 192 9.34 -3.53 -5.92
CA LEU A 192 9.97 -3.36 -4.63
C LEU A 192 9.17 -2.38 -3.76
N ALA A 193 9.08 -2.70 -2.50
CA ALA A 193 8.73 -1.77 -1.43
C ALA A 193 9.99 -1.48 -0.60
N MET A 194 9.99 -0.36 0.10
CA MET A 194 11.12 0.04 0.93
C MET A 194 10.62 0.55 2.27
N ASN A 195 11.28 0.12 3.33
CA ASN A 195 11.09 0.73 4.64
C ASN A 195 11.95 2.00 4.69
N ALA A 196 11.28 3.15 4.76
CA ALA A 196 11.99 4.42 4.88
C ALA A 196 12.51 4.60 6.31
N GLY A 197 13.82 4.74 6.45
CA GLY A 197 14.44 5.38 7.61
C GLY A 197 14.94 4.49 8.73
N ALA A 198 15.99 4.97 9.35
CA ALA A 198 16.75 4.39 10.45
C ALA A 198 15.87 3.98 11.63
N GLY A 199 15.95 2.72 12.01
CA GLY A 199 15.52 2.24 13.32
C GLY A 199 14.31 1.31 13.36
N VAL A 200 13.62 1.02 12.27
CA VAL A 200 12.68 -0.10 12.24
C VAL A 200 13.48 -1.37 11.91
N LYS A 201 13.97 -2.05 12.92
CA LYS A 201 14.33 -3.45 12.82
C LYS A 201 13.03 -4.25 12.61
N GLY A 202 12.53 -4.28 11.36
CA GLY A 202 11.64 -5.32 10.95
C GLY A 202 12.39 -6.63 11.08
N THR A 203 12.01 -7.46 12.02
CA THR A 203 12.57 -8.79 12.15
C THR A 203 12.08 -9.57 10.95
N PHE A 204 12.86 -9.60 9.86
CA PHE A 204 12.64 -10.54 8.78
C PHE A 204 12.93 -11.93 9.35
N VAL A 205 11.87 -12.66 9.61
CA VAL A 205 12.00 -14.09 9.84
C VAL A 205 12.34 -14.71 8.48
N THR A 206 13.61 -14.90 8.22
CA THR A 206 14.03 -15.90 7.25
C THR A 206 13.56 -17.23 7.80
N GLN A 207 12.37 -17.69 7.39
CA GLN A 207 11.95 -19.04 7.69
C GLN A 207 12.77 -20.03 6.88
N GLU A 208 13.91 -20.41 7.43
CA GLU A 208 14.34 -21.79 7.34
C GLU A 208 13.40 -22.59 8.25
N ALA A 209 12.91 -23.71 7.71
CA ALA A 209 11.93 -24.57 8.35
C ALA A 209 12.36 -24.99 9.77
N ALA A 210 11.81 -24.37 10.80
CA ALA A 210 11.86 -24.86 12.17
C ALA A 210 10.56 -24.45 12.88
N GLY A 211 9.94 -25.44 13.48
CA GLY A 211 8.62 -25.40 14.06
C GLY A 211 8.32 -24.22 14.98
N PHE A 212 7.29 -23.50 14.64
CA PHE A 212 6.76 -22.38 15.42
C PHE A 212 6.04 -22.92 16.66
N LYS A 213 6.69 -22.84 17.82
CA LYS A 213 5.98 -22.85 19.10
C LYS A 213 5.59 -21.39 19.38
N GLY A 214 4.29 -21.13 19.39
CA GLY A 214 3.77 -19.81 19.68
C GLY A 214 4.18 -19.33 21.08
N GLU A 215 5.10 -18.40 21.13
CA GLU A 215 5.32 -17.59 22.32
C GLU A 215 4.47 -16.34 22.22
N LYS A 216 3.59 -16.18 23.20
CA LYS A 216 2.91 -14.94 23.49
C LYS A 216 3.99 -13.88 23.72
N THR A 217 4.15 -12.93 22.81
CA THR A 217 4.92 -11.72 23.08
C THR A 217 4.19 -10.94 24.17
N GLN A 218 4.60 -11.16 25.41
CA GLN A 218 4.37 -10.18 26.47
C GLN A 218 5.08 -8.89 26.05
N ALA A 219 4.32 -7.82 25.96
CA ALA A 219 4.87 -6.49 25.87
C ALA A 219 5.89 -6.31 27.00
N ALA A 220 7.14 -6.11 26.65
CA ALA A 220 8.21 -5.89 27.60
C ALA A 220 7.94 -4.58 28.37
N ALA A 221 7.33 -4.69 29.52
CA ALA A 221 7.48 -3.73 30.58
C ALA A 221 8.88 -3.96 31.18
N ASN A 222 9.81 -3.07 30.81
CA ASN A 222 11.00 -2.67 31.57
C ASN A 222 12.15 -2.31 30.63
N SER A 223 12.21 -1.05 30.21
CA SER A 223 13.48 -0.37 30.01
C SER A 223 13.34 1.10 30.44
N LYS A 224 14.14 1.52 31.39
CA LYS A 224 14.38 2.93 31.73
C LYS A 224 14.81 3.64 30.44
N GLY A 225 13.93 4.52 29.91
CA GLY A 225 14.12 5.25 28.66
C GLY A 225 12.95 5.00 27.70
N ALA A 226 11.69 5.17 28.18
CA ALA A 226 10.52 5.13 27.28
C ALA A 226 10.66 6.23 26.24
N SER A 227 10.84 5.86 24.98
CA SER A 227 10.76 6.77 23.84
C SER A 227 9.46 7.57 23.95
N ARG A 228 9.55 8.88 24.16
CA ARG A 228 8.36 9.73 24.26
C ARG A 228 7.70 9.84 22.90
N ALA A 229 6.50 9.28 22.79
CA ALA A 229 5.71 9.35 21.57
C ALA A 229 4.46 10.20 21.77
N LEU A 230 4.06 10.92 20.73
CA LEU A 230 2.87 11.75 20.70
C LEU A 230 1.97 11.29 19.55
N ILE A 231 0.71 11.03 19.86
CA ILE A 231 -0.35 10.80 18.87
C ILE A 231 -0.98 12.15 18.55
N VAL A 232 -0.85 12.60 17.31
CA VAL A 232 -1.49 13.83 16.82
C VAL A 232 -2.43 13.47 15.70
N PHE A 233 -3.67 13.90 15.75
CA PHE A 233 -4.62 13.54 14.70
C PHE A 233 -5.67 14.63 14.48
N TYR A 234 -6.24 14.60 13.27
CA TYR A 234 -7.46 15.31 12.92
C TYR A 234 -8.57 14.33 12.63
N SER A 235 -9.78 14.56 13.13
CA SER A 235 -10.93 13.70 12.88
C SER A 235 -12.19 14.55 12.70
N TRP A 236 -12.90 14.34 11.58
CA TRP A 236 -14.18 14.99 11.32
C TRP A 236 -15.34 14.08 11.74
N SER A 237 -15.43 12.86 11.21
CA SER A 237 -16.52 11.91 11.50
C SER A 237 -16.35 11.12 12.80
N GLY A 238 -15.20 11.19 13.44
CA GLY A 238 -14.87 10.40 14.64
C GLY A 238 -14.11 9.10 14.36
N ASN A 239 -14.02 8.63 13.12
CA ASN A 239 -13.32 7.38 12.79
C ASN A 239 -11.83 7.44 13.16
N THR A 240 -11.11 8.47 12.74
CA THR A 240 -9.69 8.68 13.11
C THR A 240 -9.52 8.78 14.63
N ARG A 241 -10.47 9.44 15.31
CA ARG A 241 -10.47 9.55 16.80
C ARG A 241 -10.61 8.18 17.44
N GLY A 242 -11.44 7.29 16.89
CA GLY A 242 -11.60 5.91 17.36
C GLY A 242 -10.27 5.16 17.32
N VAL A 243 -9.57 5.19 16.20
CA VAL A 243 -8.25 4.56 16.04
C VAL A 243 -7.21 5.18 16.98
N ALA A 244 -7.14 6.51 17.05
CA ALA A 244 -6.21 7.22 17.93
C ALA A 244 -6.40 6.84 19.42
N ARG A 245 -7.66 6.70 19.86
CA ARG A 245 -7.99 6.27 21.24
C ARG A 245 -7.53 4.83 21.50
N GLU A 246 -7.68 3.93 20.53
CA GLU A 246 -7.23 2.55 20.69
C GLU A 246 -5.70 2.50 20.77
N ILE A 247 -4.98 3.22 19.92
CA ILE A 247 -3.51 3.34 20.01
C ILE A 247 -3.12 3.87 21.40
N LYS A 248 -3.75 4.94 21.87
CA LYS A 248 -3.48 5.49 23.22
C LYS A 248 -3.71 4.47 24.32
N LYS A 249 -4.82 3.70 24.26
CA LYS A 249 -5.16 2.66 25.24
C LYS A 249 -4.10 1.56 25.31
N GLN A 250 -3.55 1.16 24.15
CA GLN A 250 -2.54 0.11 24.08
C GLN A 250 -1.13 0.58 24.45
N THR A 251 -0.81 1.86 24.19
CA THR A 251 0.56 2.39 24.34
C THR A 251 0.75 3.31 25.53
N GLY A 252 -0.31 3.94 26.02
CA GLY A 252 -0.22 4.99 27.03
C GLY A 252 0.34 6.32 26.55
N PHE A 253 0.62 6.48 25.26
CA PHE A 253 1.24 7.68 24.69
C PHE A 253 0.38 8.93 24.86
N ASP A 254 1.02 10.10 24.91
CA ASP A 254 0.32 11.38 24.87
C ASP A 254 -0.48 11.51 23.57
N MET A 255 -1.63 12.18 23.64
CA MET A 255 -2.53 12.29 22.49
C MET A 255 -3.11 13.69 22.38
N VAL A 256 -3.05 14.27 21.19
CA VAL A 256 -3.62 15.57 20.85
C VAL A 256 -4.50 15.45 19.59
N GLU A 257 -5.76 15.79 19.72
CA GLU A 257 -6.65 16.00 18.57
C GLU A 257 -6.53 17.45 18.11
N LEU A 258 -6.31 17.64 16.82
CA LEU A 258 -6.29 18.97 16.21
C LEU A 258 -7.71 19.53 16.12
N GLU A 259 -7.91 20.76 16.58
CA GLU A 259 -9.15 21.50 16.42
C GLU A 259 -8.90 22.78 15.61
N LEU A 260 -9.81 23.10 14.71
CA LEU A 260 -9.73 24.30 13.90
C LEU A 260 -10.33 25.51 14.64
N VAL A 261 -9.78 26.70 14.40
CA VAL A 261 -10.41 27.96 14.83
C VAL A 261 -11.76 28.13 14.14
N LYS A 262 -11.85 27.76 12.85
CA LYS A 262 -13.08 27.75 12.08
C LYS A 262 -13.33 26.30 11.62
N PRO A 263 -14.21 25.56 12.30
CA PRO A 263 -14.50 24.17 11.94
C PRO A 263 -15.10 24.06 10.53
N TYR A 264 -14.89 22.90 9.92
CA TYR A 264 -15.66 22.51 8.72
C TYR A 264 -17.12 22.24 9.08
N SER A 265 -17.98 22.25 8.08
CA SER A 265 -19.40 21.94 8.23
C SER A 265 -19.61 20.51 8.76
N ASP A 266 -20.67 20.33 9.56
CA ASP A 266 -21.12 18.99 9.99
C ASP A 266 -21.90 18.25 8.89
N ASP A 267 -22.34 18.96 7.84
CA ASP A 267 -22.97 18.36 6.67
C ASP A 267 -21.93 17.71 5.75
N TYR A 268 -22.13 16.43 5.42
CA TYR A 268 -21.18 15.64 4.65
C TYR A 268 -20.89 16.23 3.26
N ASN A 269 -21.90 16.65 2.52
CA ASN A 269 -21.71 17.19 1.18
C ASN A 269 -21.03 18.55 1.18
N THR A 270 -21.31 19.34 2.21
CA THR A 270 -20.70 20.66 2.40
C THR A 270 -19.23 20.53 2.79
N VAL A 271 -18.90 19.63 3.72
CA VAL A 271 -17.48 19.41 4.12
C VAL A 271 -16.64 18.90 2.98
N LEU A 272 -17.17 18.01 2.12
CA LEU A 272 -16.45 17.55 0.93
C LEU A 272 -16.06 18.71 0.01
N LYS A 273 -16.97 19.64 -0.23
CA LYS A 273 -16.69 20.84 -1.06
C LYS A 273 -15.70 21.78 -0.38
N GLN A 274 -15.85 22.00 0.92
CA GLN A 274 -14.92 22.82 1.69
C GLN A 274 -13.49 22.24 1.68
N ALA A 275 -13.36 20.94 1.95
CA ALA A 275 -12.08 20.25 1.96
C ALA A 275 -11.40 20.25 0.58
N GLN A 276 -12.17 20.05 -0.49
CA GLN A 276 -11.66 20.11 -1.86
C GLN A 276 -11.19 21.52 -2.24
N ASN A 277 -11.98 22.54 -1.88
CA ASN A 277 -11.61 23.93 -2.13
C ASN A 277 -10.35 24.32 -1.34
N ASP A 278 -10.24 23.91 -0.08
CA ASP A 278 -9.05 24.17 0.73
C ASP A 278 -7.82 23.45 0.17
N GLN A 279 -7.98 22.25 -0.34
CA GLN A 279 -6.90 21.52 -0.99
C GLN A 279 -6.45 22.21 -2.28
N HIS A 280 -7.37 22.63 -3.15
CA HIS A 280 -7.05 23.35 -4.39
C HIS A 280 -6.34 24.67 -4.11
N LYS A 281 -6.72 25.37 -3.04
CA LYS A 281 -6.10 26.63 -2.63
C LYS A 281 -4.84 26.44 -1.79
N GLN A 282 -4.48 25.18 -1.50
CA GLN A 282 -3.42 24.86 -0.53
C GLN A 282 -3.57 25.63 0.79
N ALA A 283 -4.80 25.71 1.29
CA ALA A 283 -5.13 26.46 2.49
C ALA A 283 -4.39 25.91 3.72
N ARG A 284 -4.12 26.78 4.67
CA ARG A 284 -3.54 26.41 5.98
C ARG A 284 -4.48 26.87 7.08
N PRO A 285 -5.57 26.11 7.34
CA PRO A 285 -6.55 26.50 8.34
C PRO A 285 -5.90 26.61 9.73
N ALA A 286 -6.22 27.68 10.44
CA ALA A 286 -5.64 27.96 11.75
C ALA A 286 -6.10 26.91 12.78
N LEU A 287 -5.14 26.37 13.54
CA LEU A 287 -5.38 25.39 14.59
C LEU A 287 -5.67 26.08 15.92
N LYS A 288 -6.87 25.84 16.48
CA LYS A 288 -7.27 26.25 17.83
C LYS A 288 -6.61 25.39 18.89
N LYS A 289 -6.57 24.07 18.66
CA LYS A 289 -5.91 23.09 19.50
C LYS A 289 -4.85 22.35 18.70
N LYS A 290 -3.65 22.29 19.25
CA LYS A 290 -2.46 21.75 18.62
C LYS A 290 -1.47 21.28 19.70
N PRO A 291 -0.42 20.52 19.36
CA PRO A 291 0.61 20.15 20.33
C PRO A 291 1.24 21.36 21.04
N ASP A 292 1.64 21.17 22.28
CA ASP A 292 2.40 22.18 23.01
C ASP A 292 3.82 22.31 22.41
N ALA A 293 4.13 23.47 21.87
CA ALA A 293 5.41 23.73 21.24
C ALA A 293 6.61 23.55 22.20
N LYS A 294 6.43 23.80 23.50
CA LYS A 294 7.49 23.61 24.52
C LYS A 294 7.80 22.13 24.75
N LYS A 295 6.80 21.26 24.62
CA LYS A 295 6.96 19.82 24.80
C LYS A 295 7.29 19.10 23.50
N TRP A 296 7.20 19.79 22.35
CA TRP A 296 7.40 19.16 21.05
C TRP A 296 8.77 18.52 20.88
N ALA A 297 9.81 19.19 21.40
CA ALA A 297 11.17 18.69 21.36
C ALA A 297 11.36 17.38 22.14
N ASP A 298 10.55 17.14 23.17
CA ASP A 298 10.65 15.96 24.04
C ASP A 298 10.16 14.67 23.36
N TYR A 299 9.42 14.77 22.26
CA TYR A 299 8.90 13.61 21.57
C TYR A 299 9.85 13.15 20.46
N GLU A 300 10.22 11.88 20.48
CA GLU A 300 11.06 11.25 19.47
C GLU A 300 10.22 10.64 18.34
N THR A 301 8.98 10.24 18.66
CA THR A 301 8.06 9.63 17.71
C THR A 301 6.76 10.42 17.66
N ILE A 302 6.32 10.76 16.45
CA ILE A 302 5.03 11.43 16.20
C ILE A 302 4.15 10.49 15.38
N ILE A 303 3.04 10.07 15.96
CA ILE A 303 2.04 9.23 15.31
C ILE A 303 0.98 10.17 14.76
N ILE A 304 0.86 10.29 13.42
CA ILE A 304 -0.03 11.26 12.77
C ILE A 304 -1.25 10.56 12.21
N GLY A 305 -2.43 10.89 12.73
CA GLY A 305 -3.71 10.34 12.29
C GLY A 305 -4.55 11.31 11.48
N TYR A 306 -5.17 10.86 10.38
CA TYR A 306 -6.05 11.70 9.57
C TYR A 306 -7.06 10.89 8.76
N PRO A 307 -8.22 11.49 8.42
CA PRO A 307 -9.10 10.90 7.42
C PRO A 307 -8.52 11.12 6.01
N ASN A 308 -8.70 10.13 5.13
CA ASN A 308 -8.33 10.29 3.73
C ASN A 308 -9.35 11.22 3.03
N TRP A 309 -8.95 12.42 2.71
CA TRP A 309 -9.77 13.37 1.98
C TRP A 309 -9.19 13.61 0.58
N TRP A 310 -9.95 13.26 -0.47
CA TRP A 310 -9.56 13.49 -1.86
C TRP A 310 -8.16 12.94 -2.21
N ALA A 311 -7.86 11.72 -1.75
CA ALA A 311 -6.56 11.06 -1.93
C ALA A 311 -5.37 11.88 -1.39
N SER A 312 -5.61 12.69 -0.36
CA SER A 312 -4.58 13.54 0.25
C SER A 312 -4.80 13.68 1.75
N ILE A 313 -3.81 14.28 2.42
CA ILE A 313 -3.95 14.69 3.81
C ILE A 313 -4.92 15.87 3.91
N PRO A 314 -5.76 15.96 4.96
CA PRO A 314 -6.56 17.14 5.24
C PRO A 314 -5.67 18.36 5.51
N MET A 315 -6.13 19.54 5.12
CA MET A 315 -5.35 20.77 5.29
C MET A 315 -4.98 21.11 6.74
N PRO A 316 -5.74 20.73 7.78
CA PRO A 316 -5.29 20.81 9.18
C PRO A 316 -3.98 20.05 9.46
N ILE A 317 -3.77 18.92 8.81
CA ILE A 317 -2.52 18.14 8.92
C ILE A 317 -1.39 18.87 8.18
N ALA A 318 -1.66 19.44 7.00
CA ALA A 318 -0.66 20.25 6.30
C ALA A 318 -0.22 21.47 7.16
N THR A 319 -1.17 22.12 7.85
CA THR A 319 -0.85 23.17 8.81
C THR A 319 0.05 22.67 9.96
N LEU A 320 -0.23 21.48 10.50
CA LEU A 320 0.61 20.86 11.53
C LEU A 320 2.03 20.63 11.02
N LEU A 321 2.16 20.00 9.85
CA LEU A 321 3.47 19.64 9.28
C LEU A 321 4.36 20.85 9.01
N GLU A 322 3.78 22.00 8.71
CA GLU A 322 4.52 23.25 8.48
C GLU A 322 4.73 24.08 9.76
N SER A 323 3.97 23.77 10.84
CA SER A 323 4.05 24.52 12.09
C SER A 323 5.09 24.02 13.09
N TYR A 324 5.63 22.82 12.87
CA TYR A 324 6.55 22.16 13.80
C TYR A 324 7.76 21.60 13.07
N ASP A 325 8.89 21.56 13.78
CA ASP A 325 10.10 20.92 13.29
C ASP A 325 10.04 19.41 13.53
N PHE A 326 10.10 18.64 12.45
CA PHE A 326 10.10 17.17 12.46
C PHE A 326 11.50 16.57 12.28
N ALA A 327 12.55 17.39 12.17
CA ALA A 327 13.91 16.90 12.01
C ALA A 327 14.30 15.95 13.17
N GLY A 328 14.84 14.79 12.83
CA GLY A 328 15.23 13.76 13.79
C GLY A 328 14.09 12.99 14.46
N LYS A 329 12.83 13.28 14.15
CA LYS A 329 11.67 12.57 14.71
C LYS A 329 11.23 11.43 13.80
N ARG A 330 10.80 10.32 14.43
CA ARG A 330 10.13 9.23 13.72
C ARG A 330 8.67 9.64 13.47
N ILE A 331 8.21 9.52 12.23
CA ILE A 331 6.83 9.81 11.86
C ILE A 331 6.13 8.50 11.49
N LEU A 332 5.02 8.19 12.17
CA LEU A 332 4.19 7.03 11.93
C LEU A 332 2.78 7.49 11.52
N PRO A 333 2.47 7.55 10.23
CA PRO A 333 1.14 7.94 9.80
C PRO A 333 0.13 6.80 9.96
N PHE A 334 -1.12 7.13 10.31
CA PHE A 334 -2.27 6.26 10.12
C PHE A 334 -3.41 7.04 9.48
N CYS A 335 -4.15 6.38 8.61
CA CYS A 335 -5.25 6.98 7.88
C CYS A 335 -6.54 6.21 8.14
N SER A 336 -7.64 6.93 8.38
CA SER A 336 -8.98 6.37 8.37
C SER A 336 -9.70 6.77 7.09
N HIS A 337 -10.43 5.83 6.48
CA HIS A 337 -11.34 6.13 5.39
C HIS A 337 -12.75 5.70 5.79
N GLY A 338 -13.74 6.47 5.39
CA GLY A 338 -15.13 6.04 5.46
C GLY A 338 -15.33 4.97 4.40
N GLY A 339 -15.75 3.77 4.84
CA GLY A 339 -15.94 2.59 3.99
C GLY A 339 -16.88 2.82 2.81
#